data_1b8744d739c332b02fbcbd3a95e9fdec
#
_entry.id   1b8744d739c332b02fbcbd3a95e9fdec
#
_cell.length_a   1.000
_cell.length_b   1.000
_cell.length_c   1.000
_cell.angle_alpha   90.00
_cell.angle_beta   90.00
_cell.angle_gamma   90.00
#
_symmetry.space_group_name_H-M   'P 1'
#
loop_
_entity.id
_entity.type
_entity.pdbx_description
1 polymer ?
#
loop_
_entity_poly.entity_id
_entity_poly.type
_entity_poly.pdbx_seq_one_letter_code
_entity_poly.pdbx_strand_id
1 'polypeptide(L)'
;MRHAWLLAVALSLTGCVTPVAWVSVNPGATVVRERLSVQADAAWNHLEGGAREAKHDVWTTDGAPLDQLHFFVGIGPGEALVELKNRPDKQVPRFQKNMQSYDIMELYETLSTLDGSTFTRGKLTPMTFAGGNGFRFEYTLVRKGDEVTLKGVGYATVQKDQLYLMVFEAPRIHYFAKHLPRIEAMAASARITG
;
A
#
# COMPACT_ATOMS: atom_id res chain seq x y z
N MET A 1 -28.48 -43.19 47.41
CA MET A 1 -28.45 -42.80 45.99
C MET A 1 -28.06 -41.32 45.91
N ARG A 2 -26.83 -41.04 45.50
CA ARG A 2 -26.26 -39.64 45.47
C ARG A 2 -26.13 -39.25 44.01
N HIS A 3 -26.93 -38.28 43.56
CA HIS A 3 -26.87 -37.76 42.20
C HIS A 3 -25.84 -36.66 42.16
N ALA A 4 -24.73 -36.90 41.46
CA ALA A 4 -23.71 -35.87 41.18
C ALA A 4 -24.13 -35.11 39.89
N TRP A 5 -24.40 -33.82 40.03
CA TRP A 5 -24.64 -32.92 38.91
C TRP A 5 -23.29 -32.38 38.43
N LEU A 6 -22.89 -32.76 37.23
CA LEU A 6 -21.75 -32.17 36.51
C LEU A 6 -22.21 -30.88 35.79
N LEU A 7 -21.78 -29.72 36.28
CA LEU A 7 -21.91 -28.43 35.60
C LEU A 7 -20.84 -28.36 34.51
N ALA A 8 -21.23 -28.44 33.25
CA ALA A 8 -20.36 -28.15 32.13
C ALA A 8 -20.33 -26.64 31.89
N VAL A 9 -19.21 -26.00 32.24
CA VAL A 9 -18.94 -24.59 31.91
C VAL A 9 -18.45 -24.53 30.45
N ALA A 10 -19.32 -24.07 29.56
CA ALA A 10 -18.96 -23.75 28.18
C ALA A 10 -18.21 -22.40 28.14
N LEU A 11 -16.89 -22.43 27.98
CA LEU A 11 -16.09 -21.21 27.66
C LEU A 11 -16.36 -20.83 26.20
N SER A 12 -17.20 -19.83 25.99
CA SER A 12 -17.36 -19.16 24.70
C SER A 12 -16.17 -18.22 24.44
N LEU A 13 -15.21 -18.67 23.63
CA LEU A 13 -14.16 -17.83 23.08
C LEU A 13 -14.79 -16.96 21.96
N THR A 14 -15.29 -15.77 22.34
CA THR A 14 -15.63 -14.74 21.36
C THR A 14 -14.36 -14.08 20.87
N GLY A 15 -13.78 -14.61 19.80
CA GLY A 15 -12.72 -13.92 19.06
C GLY A 15 -13.29 -12.66 18.44
N CYS A 16 -12.85 -11.47 18.88
CA CYS A 16 -13.17 -10.21 18.21
C CYS A 16 -12.48 -10.19 16.85
N VAL A 17 -13.20 -10.56 15.80
CA VAL A 17 -12.78 -10.29 14.43
C VAL A 17 -13.12 -8.83 14.15
N THR A 18 -12.10 -7.97 14.05
CA THR A 18 -12.31 -6.58 13.63
C THR A 18 -12.79 -6.59 12.19
N PRO A 19 -14.01 -6.12 11.90
CA PRO A 19 -14.51 -6.12 10.52
C PRO A 19 -13.65 -5.19 9.65
N VAL A 20 -13.38 -5.61 8.41
CA VAL A 20 -12.75 -4.76 7.40
C VAL A 20 -13.82 -3.83 6.86
N ALA A 21 -13.56 -2.52 6.88
CA ALA A 21 -14.49 -1.51 6.41
C ALA A 21 -13.79 -0.49 5.49
N TRP A 22 -14.54 0.05 4.54
CA TRP A 22 -14.11 1.22 3.78
C TRP A 22 -14.58 2.48 4.49
N VAL A 23 -13.65 3.37 4.80
CA VAL A 23 -13.92 4.64 5.50
C VAL A 23 -13.56 5.81 4.59
N SER A 24 -14.43 6.82 4.54
CA SER A 24 -14.23 7.98 3.69
C SER A 24 -13.08 8.85 4.17
N VAL A 25 -12.23 9.26 3.22
CA VAL A 25 -11.23 10.33 3.36
C VAL A 25 -11.80 11.56 2.65
N ASN A 26 -12.05 12.62 3.40
CA ASN A 26 -12.58 13.85 2.84
C ASN A 26 -11.53 14.60 1.99
N PRO A 27 -11.97 15.40 1.01
CA PRO A 27 -11.08 16.32 0.31
C PRO A 27 -10.35 17.26 1.27
N GLY A 28 -9.09 17.55 0.97
CA GLY A 28 -8.26 18.44 1.77
C GLY A 28 -6.94 17.81 2.17
N ALA A 29 -6.23 18.46 3.09
CA ALA A 29 -4.99 17.94 3.65
C ALA A 29 -5.28 16.74 4.56
N THR A 30 -4.69 15.62 4.25
CA THR A 30 -4.83 14.37 5.01
C THR A 30 -3.47 13.83 5.39
N VAL A 31 -3.32 13.41 6.65
CA VAL A 31 -2.10 12.77 7.14
C VAL A 31 -2.26 11.27 7.12
N VAL A 32 -1.47 10.61 6.28
CA VAL A 32 -1.43 9.16 6.14
C VAL A 32 -0.45 8.59 7.16
N ARG A 33 -0.93 7.68 7.99
CA ARG A 33 -0.11 6.99 9.01
C ARG A 33 0.73 7.95 9.87
N GLU A 34 0.17 9.12 10.19
CA GLU A 34 0.77 10.15 11.06
C GLU A 34 2.11 10.71 10.54
N ARG A 35 2.53 10.37 9.32
CA ARG A 35 3.88 10.67 8.82
C ARG A 35 3.95 11.27 7.43
N LEU A 36 2.93 11.12 6.59
CA LEU A 36 2.91 11.63 5.24
C LEU A 36 1.64 12.46 5.02
N SER A 37 1.77 13.76 4.89
CA SER A 37 0.65 14.63 4.50
C SER A 37 0.54 14.69 2.99
N VAL A 38 -0.69 14.53 2.47
CA VAL A 38 -1.04 14.68 1.07
C VAL A 38 -2.29 15.55 0.93
N GLN A 39 -2.46 16.21 -0.21
CA GLN A 39 -3.66 16.97 -0.54
C GLN A 39 -4.57 16.11 -1.42
N ALA A 40 -5.68 15.63 -0.87
CA ALA A 40 -6.72 14.96 -1.63
C ALA A 40 -7.64 15.98 -2.30
N ASP A 41 -7.83 15.89 -3.61
CA ASP A 41 -8.66 16.79 -4.40
C ASP A 41 -10.15 16.44 -4.37
N ALA A 42 -10.46 15.19 -4.04
CA ALA A 42 -11.80 14.65 -3.92
C ALA A 42 -11.86 13.59 -2.82
N ALA A 43 -13.07 13.09 -2.54
CA ALA A 43 -13.24 12.01 -1.57
C ALA A 43 -12.58 10.71 -2.07
N TRP A 44 -11.92 10.04 -1.13
CA TRP A 44 -11.37 8.70 -1.27
C TRP A 44 -12.00 7.78 -0.23
N ASN A 45 -11.88 6.49 -0.41
CA ASN A 45 -12.16 5.51 0.63
C ASN A 45 -10.87 4.81 0.98
N HIS A 46 -10.53 4.72 2.25
CA HIS A 46 -9.41 3.92 2.71
C HIS A 46 -9.89 2.66 3.43
N LEU A 47 -9.10 1.60 3.33
CA LEU A 47 -9.41 0.33 3.97
C LEU A 47 -9.04 0.40 5.45
N GLU A 48 -10.00 0.21 6.36
CA GLU A 48 -9.81 0.18 7.79
C GLU A 48 -10.17 -1.19 8.38
N GLY A 49 -9.42 -1.62 9.41
CA GLY A 49 -9.63 -2.92 10.06
C GLY A 49 -8.84 -4.07 9.43
N GLY A 50 -9.04 -5.29 9.97
CA GLY A 50 -8.26 -6.47 9.60
C GLY A 50 -6.82 -6.46 10.16
N ALA A 51 -5.97 -7.36 9.66
CA ALA A 51 -4.55 -7.42 10.02
C ALA A 51 -3.74 -6.40 9.18
N ARG A 52 -4.00 -5.10 9.40
CA ARG A 52 -3.29 -4.04 8.66
C ARG A 52 -1.87 -3.88 9.14
N GLU A 53 -0.99 -3.70 8.20
CA GLU A 53 0.38 -3.26 8.47
C GLU A 53 0.36 -1.80 8.97
N ALA A 54 1.06 -1.52 10.08
CA ALA A 54 1.07 -0.19 10.70
C ALA A 54 1.59 0.93 9.77
N LYS A 55 2.34 0.57 8.73
CA LYS A 55 3.02 1.49 7.80
C LYS A 55 2.48 1.44 6.37
N HIS A 56 1.42 0.67 6.12
CA HIS A 56 0.77 0.53 4.81
C HIS A 56 -0.68 1.00 4.86
N ASP A 57 -1.10 1.78 3.89
CA ASP A 57 -2.48 2.21 3.69
C ASP A 57 -2.90 2.03 2.22
N VAL A 58 -4.19 1.76 1.99
CA VAL A 58 -4.76 1.54 0.65
C VAL A 58 -6.00 2.40 0.50
N TRP A 59 -5.98 3.26 -0.51
CA TRP A 59 -7.11 4.10 -0.87
C TRP A 59 -7.66 3.73 -2.24
N THR A 60 -8.96 3.96 -2.44
CA THR A 60 -9.66 3.78 -3.72
C THR A 60 -10.73 4.85 -3.90
N THR A 61 -11.04 5.17 -5.14
CA THR A 61 -12.14 6.07 -5.51
C THR A 61 -13.30 5.32 -6.16
N ASP A 62 -12.98 4.48 -7.15
CA ASP A 62 -13.98 3.74 -7.95
C ASP A 62 -14.17 2.30 -7.43
N GLY A 63 -13.41 1.89 -6.41
CA GLY A 63 -13.42 0.55 -5.82
C GLY A 63 -12.14 -0.23 -6.12
N ALA A 64 -11.67 -1.02 -5.13
CA ALA A 64 -10.38 -1.71 -5.17
C ALA A 64 -10.07 -2.53 -6.45
N PRO A 65 -11.03 -3.12 -7.19
CA PRO A 65 -10.72 -3.76 -8.47
C PRO A 65 -10.39 -2.79 -9.60
N LEU A 66 -10.80 -1.50 -9.47
CA LEU A 66 -10.73 -0.50 -10.52
C LEU A 66 -9.63 0.54 -10.31
N ASP A 67 -9.27 0.81 -9.06
CA ASP A 67 -8.16 1.70 -8.71
C ASP A 67 -7.66 1.42 -7.30
N GLN A 68 -6.35 1.45 -7.12
CA GLN A 68 -5.73 1.35 -5.81
C GLN A 68 -4.59 2.36 -5.69
N LEU A 69 -4.57 3.08 -4.60
CA LEU A 69 -3.49 3.96 -4.20
C LEU A 69 -2.89 3.44 -2.89
N HIS A 70 -1.68 2.91 -2.97
CA HIS A 70 -0.94 2.38 -1.85
C HIS A 70 0.00 3.42 -1.27
N PHE A 71 0.05 3.52 0.03
CA PHE A 71 1.03 4.29 0.77
C PHE A 71 1.85 3.37 1.67
N PHE A 72 3.15 3.40 1.54
CA PHE A 72 4.11 2.77 2.46
C PHE A 72 4.90 3.87 3.13
N VAL A 73 4.76 4.03 4.44
CA VAL A 73 5.14 5.27 5.13
C VAL A 73 6.11 4.98 6.26
N GLY A 74 7.35 5.45 6.11
CA GLY A 74 8.37 5.31 7.13
C GLY A 74 8.87 3.88 7.31
N ILE A 75 9.06 3.15 6.21
CA ILE A 75 9.65 1.79 6.22
C ILE A 75 11.12 1.91 6.58
N GLY A 76 11.52 1.34 7.70
CA GLY A 76 12.89 1.37 8.18
C GLY A 76 13.78 0.26 7.59
N PRO A 77 15.11 0.37 7.76
CA PRO A 77 16.03 -0.71 7.35
C PRO A 77 15.68 -2.04 8.02
N GLY A 78 15.67 -3.12 7.25
CA GLY A 78 15.29 -4.46 7.70
C GLY A 78 13.78 -4.74 7.70
N GLU A 79 12.94 -3.74 7.41
CA GLU A 79 11.49 -3.91 7.30
C GLU A 79 11.06 -4.24 5.85
N ALA A 80 10.02 -5.05 5.71
CA ALA A 80 9.36 -5.28 4.43
C ALA A 80 8.29 -4.21 4.17
N LEU A 81 7.90 -4.01 2.91
CA LEU A 81 6.74 -3.16 2.56
C LEU A 81 5.46 -3.70 3.21
N VAL A 82 5.29 -5.02 3.21
CA VAL A 82 4.19 -5.75 3.87
C VAL A 82 4.75 -7.04 4.47
N GLU A 83 4.38 -7.37 5.70
CA GLU A 83 4.78 -8.62 6.34
C GLU A 83 3.79 -9.75 6.02
N LEU A 84 4.29 -10.86 5.47
CA LEU A 84 3.45 -12.01 5.10
C LEU A 84 3.33 -13.02 6.25
N LYS A 85 2.57 -12.67 7.30
CA LYS A 85 2.44 -13.50 8.51
C LYS A 85 1.93 -14.93 8.25
N ASN A 86 1.11 -15.11 7.21
CA ASN A 86 0.48 -16.40 6.89
C ASN A 86 1.11 -17.12 5.68
N ARG A 87 2.27 -16.66 5.20
CA ARG A 87 2.97 -17.21 4.03
C ARG A 87 4.47 -17.35 4.33
N PRO A 88 4.86 -18.22 5.28
CA PRO A 88 6.27 -18.39 5.66
C PRO A 88 7.13 -18.98 4.53
N ASP A 89 6.50 -19.60 3.54
CA ASP A 89 7.12 -20.11 2.31
C ASP A 89 7.56 -19.01 1.35
N LYS A 90 7.04 -17.78 1.52
CA LYS A 90 7.37 -16.63 0.67
C LYS A 90 8.24 -15.62 1.41
N GLN A 91 9.44 -15.43 0.90
CA GLN A 91 10.31 -14.38 1.37
C GLN A 91 9.99 -13.08 0.66
N VAL A 92 9.73 -12.03 1.43
CA VAL A 92 9.62 -10.66 0.92
C VAL A 92 10.95 -9.94 1.14
N PRO A 93 11.46 -9.20 0.14
CA PRO A 93 12.67 -8.42 0.31
C PRO A 93 12.42 -7.32 1.34
N ARG A 94 13.50 -6.95 2.04
CA ARG A 94 13.48 -5.94 3.10
C ARG A 94 14.23 -4.70 2.67
N PHE A 95 13.67 -3.54 2.96
CA PHE A 95 14.30 -2.27 2.66
C PHE A 95 15.65 -2.15 3.37
N GLN A 96 16.66 -1.61 2.66
CA GLN A 96 17.97 -1.26 3.20
C GLN A 96 18.29 0.19 2.82
N LYS A 97 18.91 0.95 3.73
CA LYS A 97 19.18 2.38 3.54
C LYS A 97 20.06 2.73 2.34
N ASN A 98 20.85 1.78 1.86
CA ASN A 98 21.75 1.94 0.70
C ASN A 98 21.12 1.54 -0.64
N MET A 99 19.86 1.15 -0.64
CA MET A 99 19.13 0.80 -1.85
C MET A 99 19.02 2.00 -2.79
N GLN A 100 19.25 1.73 -4.08
CA GLN A 100 19.07 2.70 -5.15
C GLN A 100 17.63 2.67 -5.67
N SER A 101 17.30 3.59 -6.55
CA SER A 101 15.94 3.71 -7.08
C SER A 101 15.41 2.42 -7.74
N TYR A 102 16.28 1.67 -8.44
CA TYR A 102 15.92 0.40 -9.04
C TYR A 102 15.66 -0.69 -7.99
N ASP A 103 16.43 -0.72 -6.91
CA ASP A 103 16.26 -1.69 -5.84
C ASP A 103 14.93 -1.47 -5.10
N ILE A 104 14.56 -0.18 -4.91
CA ILE A 104 13.28 0.19 -4.29
C ILE A 104 12.10 -0.19 -5.22
N MET A 105 12.22 0.02 -6.54
CA MET A 105 11.22 -0.44 -7.49
C MET A 105 11.09 -1.97 -7.44
N GLU A 106 12.21 -2.70 -7.30
CA GLU A 106 12.23 -4.16 -7.18
C GLU A 106 11.56 -4.68 -5.90
N LEU A 107 11.63 -3.94 -4.78
CA LEU A 107 10.83 -4.27 -3.58
C LEU A 107 9.34 -4.32 -3.91
N TYR A 108 8.83 -3.32 -4.63
CA TYR A 108 7.43 -3.26 -5.01
C TYR A 108 7.07 -4.31 -6.08
N GLU A 109 7.92 -4.52 -7.08
CA GLU A 109 7.77 -5.58 -8.08
C GLU A 109 7.64 -6.95 -7.42
N THR A 110 8.55 -7.28 -6.51
CA THR A 110 8.51 -8.56 -5.79
C THR A 110 7.21 -8.73 -5.01
N LEU A 111 6.76 -7.69 -4.30
CA LEU A 111 5.48 -7.70 -3.60
C LEU A 111 4.30 -7.95 -4.56
N SER A 112 4.29 -7.24 -5.70
CA SER A 112 3.20 -7.28 -6.68
C SER A 112 3.14 -8.59 -7.48
N THR A 113 4.23 -9.38 -7.50
CA THR A 113 4.32 -10.63 -8.25
C THR A 113 4.23 -11.88 -7.37
N LEU A 114 4.02 -11.74 -6.07
CA LEU A 114 3.91 -12.85 -5.13
C LEU A 114 2.78 -13.83 -5.46
N ASP A 115 1.73 -13.37 -6.10
CA ASP A 115 0.59 -14.18 -6.57
C ASP A 115 0.86 -14.85 -7.92
N GLY A 116 1.98 -14.51 -8.58
CA GLY A 116 2.38 -14.94 -9.92
C GLY A 116 1.92 -14.01 -11.05
N SER A 117 1.51 -12.78 -10.72
CA SER A 117 1.30 -11.70 -11.69
C SER A 117 2.61 -11.33 -12.40
N THR A 118 2.50 -10.77 -13.60
CA THR A 118 3.68 -10.39 -14.41
C THR A 118 3.88 -8.89 -14.38
N PHE A 119 5.03 -8.46 -13.86
CA PHE A 119 5.44 -7.07 -13.78
C PHE A 119 6.38 -6.71 -14.93
N THR A 120 6.15 -5.60 -15.60
CA THR A 120 7.04 -5.04 -16.62
C THR A 120 7.45 -3.64 -16.21
N ARG A 121 8.73 -3.46 -15.93
CA ARG A 121 9.31 -2.17 -15.54
C ARG A 121 9.22 -1.18 -16.69
N GLY A 122 8.80 0.04 -16.38
CA GLY A 122 8.72 1.17 -17.29
C GLY A 122 9.80 2.21 -16.99
N LYS A 123 9.49 3.47 -17.28
CA LYS A 123 10.41 4.60 -17.07
C LYS A 123 10.65 4.87 -15.60
N LEU A 124 11.92 5.12 -15.24
CA LEU A 124 12.34 5.64 -13.94
C LEU A 124 12.95 7.02 -14.13
N THR A 125 12.48 8.01 -13.36
CA THR A 125 12.87 9.41 -13.52
C THR A 125 13.15 10.02 -12.15
N PRO A 126 14.35 10.59 -11.91
CA PRO A 126 14.62 11.36 -10.69
C PRO A 126 13.67 12.55 -10.57
N MET A 127 13.19 12.82 -9.36
CA MET A 127 12.36 13.99 -9.05
C MET A 127 12.40 14.30 -7.55
N THR A 128 11.85 15.43 -7.15
CA THR A 128 11.56 15.71 -5.74
C THR A 128 10.24 15.06 -5.34
N PHE A 129 10.24 14.28 -4.26
CA PHE A 129 9.02 13.74 -3.65
C PHE A 129 9.04 13.94 -2.15
N ALA A 130 7.91 14.36 -1.58
CA ALA A 130 7.72 14.62 -0.16
C ALA A 130 8.82 15.51 0.48
N GLY A 131 9.35 16.48 -0.30
CA GLY A 131 10.38 17.42 0.13
C GLY A 131 11.82 16.91 0.07
N GLY A 132 12.06 15.68 -0.41
CA GLY A 132 13.40 15.10 -0.55
C GLY A 132 13.73 14.70 -1.99
N ASN A 133 15.02 14.39 -2.22
CA ASN A 133 15.44 13.73 -3.45
C ASN A 133 14.76 12.38 -3.55
N GLY A 134 14.08 12.15 -4.65
CA GLY A 134 13.31 10.94 -4.87
C GLY A 134 13.26 10.58 -6.35
N PHE A 135 12.33 9.75 -6.70
CA PHE A 135 12.13 9.32 -8.07
C PHE A 135 10.67 8.92 -8.32
N ARG A 136 10.30 8.96 -9.59
CA ARG A 136 9.05 8.44 -10.13
C ARG A 136 9.37 7.24 -11.01
N PHE A 137 8.58 6.18 -10.90
CA PHE A 137 8.69 5.02 -11.80
C PHE A 137 7.32 4.62 -12.35
N GLU A 138 7.34 4.04 -13.53
CA GLU A 138 6.16 3.51 -14.20
C GLU A 138 6.31 2.00 -14.38
N TYR A 139 5.18 1.30 -14.48
CA TYR A 139 5.15 -0.12 -14.76
C TYR A 139 3.83 -0.56 -15.40
N THR A 140 3.84 -1.76 -15.90
CA THR A 140 2.64 -2.49 -16.31
C THR A 140 2.60 -3.80 -15.53
N LEU A 141 1.44 -4.15 -14.98
CA LEU A 141 1.21 -5.39 -14.27
C LEU A 141 0.09 -6.18 -14.97
N VAL A 142 0.36 -7.43 -15.35
CA VAL A 142 -0.68 -8.35 -15.81
C VAL A 142 -1.06 -9.23 -14.61
N ARG A 143 -2.25 -9.01 -14.09
CA ARG A 143 -2.75 -9.70 -12.92
C ARG A 143 -3.09 -11.15 -13.26
N LYS A 144 -2.54 -12.12 -12.50
CA LYS A 144 -2.68 -13.54 -12.80
C LYS A 144 -4.12 -14.04 -12.73
N GLY A 145 -4.91 -13.50 -11.79
CA GLY A 145 -6.23 -14.04 -11.48
C GLY A 145 -7.29 -13.83 -12.57
N ASP A 146 -7.21 -12.71 -13.28
CA ASP A 146 -8.19 -12.28 -14.28
C ASP A 146 -7.57 -11.72 -15.57
N GLU A 147 -6.24 -11.80 -15.69
CA GLU A 147 -5.45 -11.33 -16.84
C GLU A 147 -5.63 -9.84 -17.18
N VAL A 148 -6.19 -9.06 -16.24
CA VAL A 148 -6.34 -7.62 -16.41
C VAL A 148 -4.97 -6.96 -16.43
N THR A 149 -4.74 -6.15 -17.47
CA THR A 149 -3.55 -5.32 -17.57
C THR A 149 -3.75 -4.02 -16.82
N LEU A 150 -2.98 -3.84 -15.75
CA LEU A 150 -2.89 -2.59 -15.00
C LEU A 150 -1.73 -1.75 -15.51
N LYS A 151 -1.86 -0.43 -15.43
CA LYS A 151 -0.74 0.51 -15.41
C LYS A 151 -0.53 0.99 -14.00
N GLY A 152 0.74 1.23 -13.66
CA GLY A 152 1.09 1.77 -12.36
C GLY A 152 2.11 2.91 -12.47
N VAL A 153 2.07 3.79 -11.46
CA VAL A 153 3.05 4.84 -11.23
C VAL A 153 3.38 4.90 -9.75
N GLY A 154 4.66 4.91 -9.44
CA GLY A 154 5.15 5.03 -8.07
C GLY A 154 6.00 6.28 -7.89
N TYR A 155 5.97 6.84 -6.68
CA TYR A 155 6.76 7.98 -6.21
C TYR A 155 7.45 7.60 -4.91
N ALA A 156 8.75 7.72 -4.86
CA ALA A 156 9.51 7.29 -3.69
C ALA A 156 10.59 8.27 -3.29
N THR A 157 10.88 8.33 -2.01
CA THR A 157 12.05 9.01 -1.42
C THR A 157 12.53 8.27 -0.19
N VAL A 158 13.82 8.37 0.10
CA VAL A 158 14.39 7.91 1.36
C VAL A 158 14.85 9.14 2.14
N GLN A 159 14.31 9.32 3.33
CA GLN A 159 14.69 10.42 4.21
C GLN A 159 14.87 9.90 5.65
N LYS A 160 15.92 10.33 6.33
CA LYS A 160 16.27 9.87 7.68
C LYS A 160 16.29 8.33 7.77
N ASP A 161 16.89 7.67 6.78
CA ASP A 161 16.96 6.20 6.65
C ASP A 161 15.60 5.50 6.55
N GLN A 162 14.52 6.21 6.24
CA GLN A 162 13.17 5.65 6.08
C GLN A 162 12.67 5.84 4.66
N LEU A 163 12.07 4.79 4.11
CA LEU A 163 11.42 4.82 2.79
C LEU A 163 9.98 5.33 2.93
N TYR A 164 9.64 6.26 2.06
CA TYR A 164 8.28 6.73 1.80
C TYR A 164 7.97 6.44 0.33
N LEU A 165 6.93 5.64 0.11
CA LEU A 165 6.55 5.18 -1.22
C LEU A 165 5.03 5.32 -1.40
N MET A 166 4.62 5.99 -2.46
CA MET A 166 3.24 6.12 -2.91
C MET A 166 3.11 5.46 -4.27
N VAL A 167 2.21 4.49 -4.44
CA VAL A 167 2.01 3.77 -5.70
C VAL A 167 0.54 3.77 -6.07
N PHE A 168 0.23 4.23 -7.26
CA PHE A 168 -1.09 4.15 -7.86
C PHE A 168 -1.12 3.11 -8.97
N GLU A 169 -2.14 2.27 -8.99
CA GLU A 169 -2.38 1.31 -10.07
C GLU A 169 -3.87 1.23 -10.41
N ALA A 170 -4.14 1.06 -11.70
CA ALA A 170 -5.49 0.92 -12.21
C ALA A 170 -5.49 0.22 -13.58
N PRO A 171 -6.62 -0.39 -14.01
CA PRO A 171 -6.75 -0.92 -15.35
C PRO A 171 -6.30 0.08 -16.41
N ARG A 172 -5.45 -0.40 -17.33
CA ARG A 172 -4.85 0.42 -18.41
C ARG A 172 -5.90 1.12 -19.25
N ILE A 173 -7.02 0.45 -19.46
CA ILE A 173 -8.14 1.00 -20.22
C ILE A 173 -8.97 1.88 -19.29
N HIS A 174 -9.07 3.17 -19.59
CA HIS A 174 -9.88 4.17 -18.94
C HIS A 174 -9.39 4.62 -17.54
N TYR A 175 -9.34 3.76 -16.52
CA TYR A 175 -9.16 4.17 -15.12
C TYR A 175 -7.81 4.79 -14.80
N PHE A 176 -6.72 4.25 -15.34
CA PHE A 176 -5.40 4.81 -15.10
C PHE A 176 -5.29 6.25 -15.62
N ALA A 177 -5.69 6.48 -16.87
CA ALA A 177 -5.63 7.83 -17.49
C ALA A 177 -6.62 8.81 -16.83
N LYS A 178 -7.79 8.33 -16.36
CA LYS A 178 -8.78 9.11 -15.64
C LYS A 178 -8.20 9.71 -14.36
N HIS A 179 -7.43 8.93 -13.59
CA HIS A 179 -6.96 9.34 -12.26
C HIS A 179 -5.53 9.89 -12.24
N LEU A 180 -4.70 9.60 -13.24
CA LEU A 180 -3.28 9.98 -13.22
C LEU A 180 -3.02 11.47 -12.91
N PRO A 181 -3.75 12.46 -13.47
CA PRO A 181 -3.48 13.87 -13.17
C PRO A 181 -3.68 14.22 -11.69
N ARG A 182 -4.70 13.66 -11.05
CA ARG A 182 -4.95 13.89 -9.62
C ARG A 182 -3.91 13.17 -8.73
N ILE A 183 -3.42 12.01 -9.15
CA ILE A 183 -2.35 11.30 -8.45
C ILE A 183 -1.03 12.11 -8.53
N GLU A 184 -0.72 12.68 -9.69
CA GLU A 184 0.45 13.53 -9.87
C GLU A 184 0.36 14.81 -8.99
N ALA A 185 -0.81 15.44 -8.92
CA ALA A 185 -1.06 16.58 -8.05
C ALA A 185 -0.93 16.20 -6.56
N MET A 186 -1.45 15.04 -6.15
CA MET A 186 -1.31 14.51 -4.80
C MET A 186 0.17 14.25 -4.45
N ALA A 187 0.91 13.61 -5.35
CA ALA A 187 2.35 13.37 -5.16
C ALA A 187 3.16 14.67 -5.04
N ALA A 188 2.84 15.69 -5.83
CA ALA A 188 3.47 17.00 -5.75
C ALA A 188 3.18 17.73 -4.42
N SER A 189 2.02 17.47 -3.82
CA SER A 189 1.62 18.03 -2.52
C SER A 189 2.23 17.31 -1.33
N ALA A 190 2.78 16.11 -1.52
CA ALA A 190 3.25 15.24 -0.44
C ALA A 190 4.33 15.91 0.42
N ARG A 191 4.22 15.76 1.75
CA ARG A 191 5.20 16.25 2.74
C ARG A 191 5.34 15.25 3.88
N ILE A 192 6.54 14.98 4.31
CA ILE A 192 6.78 14.18 5.52
C ILE A 192 6.49 15.07 6.72
N THR A 193 5.68 14.56 7.65
CA THR A 193 5.29 15.20 8.91
C THR A 193 5.90 14.42 10.06
N GLY A 194 6.93 14.93 10.71
CA GLY A 194 7.58 14.27 11.85
C GLY A 194 9.08 14.23 11.75
#